data_ed8aeae56a3ee94dc4ba1cc8d2fb3037
#
_entry.id   ed8aeae56a3ee94dc4ba1cc8d2fb3037
#
_cell.length_a   1.000
_cell.length_b   1.000
_cell.length_c   1.000
_cell.angle_alpha   90.00
_cell.angle_beta   90.00
_cell.angle_gamma   90.00
#
_symmetry.space_group_name_H-M   'P 1'
#
loop_
_entity.id
_entity.type
_entity.pdbx_description
1 polymer ?
#
loop_
_entity_poly.entity_id
_entity_poly.type
_entity_poly.pdbx_seq_one_letter_code
_entity_poly.pdbx_strand_id
1 'polypeptide(L)'
;KLTNSEIIGWFRYNLNYIPGKELGEPKVIIPASDRWQQVSSLFEVRVPAQDLIVPLEDLFNFVIGQGDLEGVSVEVRAVGALAILLPDPLPFTVPVPNLGPLIEEFELGAASAIGYKDFRQVPNVRFYVPGPVEDGEPANAGVGNYWFAADTFPIINNIRWTNKYLHANGSITDAPPTQDEGYKMWVHDPDDPILTIGGSNMIVRTPQGDRDSQGQFNLKDPRYAPFSLDRPGVISFSTPELTDTLSIMGFPKMKLWAKSNPAGTVDGPTDTDFMVRVLDVYPDGREFFVFEGVVNARARDYARYLAENPGKEDANIPFTNIESGRLYEYYFEMLPIAYTWGINHKMKILVASSSYTRYQVNPNLPIEDGEFFRRKPGDGQTYNYNGVDMAPRVAVQRIHFSPEHPTHIELPVHDLSYVVGSAESQPIDPSLEILVYPNPAQHEANIYVGRPGNYQVQVFDMNGRLVLDSGFRDELAMATSTWQSGVYLVRVSDLKNGKMKTQKLVVE
;
A
#
# COMPACT_ATOMS: atom_id res chain seq x y z
N LYS A 1 1.06 1.85 13.63
CA LYS A 1 1.72 3.15 13.92
C LYS A 1 3.20 2.86 14.02
N LEU A 2 4.00 3.43 13.11
CA LEU A 2 5.45 3.44 13.28
C LEU A 2 5.76 4.15 14.60
N THR A 3 6.59 3.56 15.42
CA THR A 3 7.06 4.21 16.64
C THR A 3 8.13 5.25 16.27
N ASN A 4 8.31 6.26 17.10
CA ASN A 4 9.37 7.26 16.88
C ASN A 4 10.75 6.60 16.78
N SER A 5 10.99 5.51 17.49
CA SER A 5 12.21 4.72 17.44
C SER A 5 12.41 3.98 16.11
N GLU A 6 11.34 3.45 15.49
CA GLU A 6 11.43 2.87 14.14
C GLU A 6 11.82 3.92 13.10
N ILE A 7 11.28 5.13 13.22
CA ILE A 7 11.61 6.25 12.33
C ILE A 7 13.06 6.68 12.52
N ILE A 8 13.50 6.88 13.76
CA ILE A 8 14.88 7.27 14.09
C ILE A 8 15.88 6.19 13.64
N GLY A 9 15.57 4.92 13.91
CA GLY A 9 16.42 3.82 13.49
C GLY A 9 16.55 3.71 11.97
N TRP A 10 15.44 3.92 11.23
CA TRP A 10 15.44 3.92 9.77
C TRP A 10 16.28 5.07 9.20
N PHE A 11 16.11 6.30 9.72
CA PHE A 11 16.92 7.45 9.31
C PHE A 11 18.40 7.22 9.59
N ARG A 12 18.73 6.73 10.76
CA ARG A 12 20.10 6.44 11.16
C ARG A 12 20.77 5.42 10.23
N TYR A 13 20.09 4.31 9.94
CA TYR A 13 20.59 3.30 9.01
C TYR A 13 20.81 3.85 7.61
N ASN A 14 19.82 4.57 7.06
CA ASN A 14 19.88 5.04 5.68
C ASN A 14 20.79 6.26 5.46
N LEU A 15 20.93 7.14 6.45
CA LEU A 15 21.85 8.31 6.37
C LEU A 15 23.31 7.89 6.47
N ASN A 16 23.62 6.82 7.18
CA ASN A 16 24.98 6.27 7.26
C ASN A 16 25.40 5.44 6.04
N TYR A 17 24.46 5.13 5.14
CA TYR A 17 24.68 4.16 4.06
C TYR A 17 24.58 4.76 2.65
N ILE A 18 25.06 5.98 2.43
CA ILE A 18 25.20 6.51 1.08
C ILE A 18 26.67 6.39 0.64
N PRO A 19 27.05 5.29 -0.06
CA PRO A 19 28.40 5.18 -0.60
C PRO A 19 28.61 6.22 -1.70
N GLY A 20 29.59 7.10 -1.52
CA GLY A 20 30.14 7.92 -2.59
C GLY A 20 29.52 9.30 -2.79
N LYS A 21 28.77 9.84 -1.86
CA LYS A 21 28.46 11.28 -1.82
C LYS A 21 29.25 11.93 -0.71
N GLU A 22 30.28 12.71 -1.06
CA GLU A 22 30.81 13.76 -0.20
C GLU A 22 29.73 14.86 -0.07
N LEU A 23 28.74 14.59 0.75
CA LEU A 23 27.94 15.64 1.33
C LEU A 23 28.81 16.22 2.43
N GLY A 24 29.08 17.54 2.41
CA GLY A 24 29.69 18.21 3.52
C GLY A 24 28.98 17.82 4.81
N GLU A 25 29.74 17.64 5.90
CA GLU A 25 29.21 17.10 7.16
C GLU A 25 27.86 17.71 7.53
N PRO A 26 26.79 16.92 7.54
CA PRO A 26 25.46 17.44 7.90
C PRO A 26 25.52 17.89 9.37
N LYS A 27 24.99 19.07 9.62
CA LYS A 27 24.95 19.67 10.96
C LYS A 27 23.53 19.84 11.42
N VAL A 28 23.30 19.55 12.69
CA VAL A 28 22.03 19.84 13.36
C VAL A 28 22.16 21.13 14.14
N ILE A 29 21.23 22.04 13.92
CA ILE A 29 21.14 23.27 14.69
C ILE A 29 20.11 23.03 15.79
N ILE A 30 20.57 23.01 17.04
CA ILE A 30 19.67 22.98 18.21
C ILE A 30 19.52 24.46 18.62
N PRO A 31 18.34 25.07 18.38
CA PRO A 31 18.13 26.47 18.63
C PRO A 31 18.22 26.76 20.12
N ALA A 32 18.85 27.89 20.47
CA ALA A 32 18.77 28.43 21.80
C ALA A 32 17.34 28.55 22.25
N SER A 33 17.04 28.17 23.47
CA SER A 33 15.70 28.23 24.01
C SER A 33 15.73 28.89 25.40
N ASP A 34 14.94 29.93 25.54
CA ASP A 34 14.61 30.55 26.84
C ASP A 34 13.57 29.74 27.63
N ARG A 35 13.02 28.69 26.99
CA ARG A 35 12.03 27.82 27.63
C ARG A 35 12.70 26.71 28.43
N TRP A 36 12.28 26.60 29.67
CA TRP A 36 12.64 25.51 30.55
C TRP A 36 11.79 24.28 30.21
N GLN A 37 12.44 23.13 30.13
CA GLN A 37 11.78 21.84 29.92
C GLN A 37 11.92 21.00 31.18
N GLN A 38 10.78 20.49 31.64
CA GLN A 38 10.75 19.62 32.81
C GLN A 38 11.34 18.25 32.47
N VAL A 39 12.38 17.86 33.17
CA VAL A 39 13.06 16.56 33.06
C VAL A 39 12.73 15.63 34.23
N SER A 40 12.30 16.19 35.33
CA SER A 40 11.80 15.44 36.50
C SER A 40 10.82 16.27 37.31
N SER A 41 10.23 15.69 38.33
CA SER A 41 9.37 16.44 39.29
C SER A 41 10.13 17.51 40.10
N LEU A 42 11.46 17.48 40.06
CA LEU A 42 12.32 18.35 40.88
C LEU A 42 13.20 19.29 40.06
N PHE A 43 13.40 19.03 38.77
CA PHE A 43 14.33 19.77 37.93
C PHE A 43 13.77 20.07 36.54
N GLU A 44 14.12 21.25 36.06
CA GLU A 44 13.97 21.67 34.67
C GLU A 44 15.32 22.05 34.08
N VAL A 45 15.45 21.90 32.74
CA VAL A 45 16.67 22.23 31.99
C VAL A 45 16.33 23.14 30.82
N ARG A 46 17.30 23.94 30.39
CA ARG A 46 17.26 24.70 29.14
C ARG A 46 18.60 24.72 28.43
N VAL A 47 18.57 24.89 27.10
CA VAL A 47 19.79 25.18 26.33
C VAL A 47 20.13 26.64 26.49
N PRO A 48 21.38 26.97 26.92
CA PRO A 48 21.76 28.36 27.11
C PRO A 48 21.81 29.14 25.79
N ALA A 49 21.87 30.46 25.90
CA ALA A 49 21.60 31.52 24.93
C ALA A 49 22.32 31.51 23.54
N GLN A 50 22.83 30.40 23.06
CA GLN A 50 23.42 30.27 21.72
C GLN A 50 22.92 29.01 21.03
N ASP A 51 22.64 29.12 19.73
CA ASP A 51 22.35 27.96 18.89
C ASP A 51 23.57 27.02 18.92
N LEU A 52 23.29 25.75 19.23
CA LEU A 52 24.32 24.71 19.19
C LEU A 52 24.34 24.11 17.78
N ILE A 53 25.50 24.18 17.15
CA ILE A 53 25.74 23.56 15.85
C ILE A 53 26.53 22.28 16.11
N VAL A 54 25.85 21.15 16.00
CA VAL A 54 26.42 19.82 16.26
C VAL A 54 26.53 19.06 14.94
N PRO A 55 27.72 18.52 14.57
CA PRO A 55 27.84 17.59 13.50
C PRO A 55 26.84 16.42 13.69
N LEU A 56 26.18 16.00 12.65
CA LEU A 56 25.18 14.93 12.75
C LEU A 56 25.80 13.62 13.25
N GLU A 57 27.06 13.37 12.87
CA GLU A 57 27.83 12.20 13.31
C GLU A 57 28.08 12.23 14.83
N ASP A 58 28.46 13.39 15.37
CA ASP A 58 28.67 13.53 16.81
C ASP A 58 27.39 13.39 17.60
N LEU A 59 26.28 13.92 17.07
CA LEU A 59 24.98 13.75 17.66
C LEU A 59 24.53 12.27 17.64
N PHE A 60 24.79 11.56 16.56
CA PHE A 60 24.52 10.14 16.47
C PHE A 60 25.39 9.32 17.42
N ASN A 61 26.69 9.57 17.45
CA ASN A 61 27.61 8.88 18.35
C ASN A 61 27.24 9.10 19.82
N PHE A 62 26.81 10.29 20.16
CA PHE A 62 26.30 10.62 21.49
C PHE A 62 25.00 9.82 21.79
N VAL A 63 24.07 9.82 20.87
CA VAL A 63 22.76 9.12 21.01
C VAL A 63 22.94 7.61 21.19
N ILE A 64 23.98 7.01 20.56
CA ILE A 64 24.26 5.57 20.66
C ILE A 64 25.27 5.21 21.75
N GLY A 65 25.70 6.17 22.55
CA GLY A 65 26.65 5.92 23.65
C GLY A 65 28.08 5.68 23.24
N GLN A 66 28.47 6.02 22.00
CA GLN A 66 29.83 5.84 21.49
C GLN A 66 30.68 7.12 21.51
N GLY A 67 30.13 8.23 21.96
CA GLY A 67 30.82 9.49 22.08
C GLY A 67 30.13 10.48 23.01
N ASP A 68 30.85 11.51 23.43
CA ASP A 68 30.31 12.64 24.19
C ASP A 68 30.10 13.83 23.26
N LEU A 69 29.04 14.61 23.49
CA LEU A 69 28.87 15.91 22.85
C LEU A 69 29.78 16.92 23.58
N GLU A 70 31.05 17.00 23.19
CA GLU A 70 31.98 17.93 23.77
C GLU A 70 31.45 19.37 23.63
N GLY A 71 31.42 20.10 24.77
CA GLY A 71 30.97 21.48 24.81
C GLY A 71 29.48 21.71 24.88
N VAL A 72 28.66 20.65 24.84
CA VAL A 72 27.21 20.76 25.03
C VAL A 72 26.87 20.64 26.50
N SER A 73 26.29 21.69 27.06
CA SER A 73 25.84 21.73 28.46
C SER A 73 24.48 22.43 28.55
N VAL A 74 23.71 22.05 29.52
CA VAL A 74 22.39 22.64 29.80
C VAL A 74 22.39 23.34 31.15
N GLU A 75 21.70 24.46 31.25
CA GLU A 75 21.38 25.07 32.53
C GLU A 75 20.29 24.26 33.22
N VAL A 76 20.39 24.15 34.54
CA VAL A 76 19.49 23.41 35.39
C VAL A 76 18.88 24.33 36.42
N ARG A 77 17.60 24.22 36.68
CA ARG A 77 16.94 24.84 37.82
C ARG A 77 16.11 23.84 38.61
N ALA A 78 15.99 24.07 39.86
CA ALA A 78 15.11 23.34 40.75
C ALA A 78 13.67 23.85 40.62
N VAL A 79 12.67 22.98 40.81
CA VAL A 79 11.24 23.32 40.80
C VAL A 79 10.56 22.83 42.08
N GLY A 80 9.38 23.35 42.36
CA GLY A 80 8.63 22.99 43.54
C GLY A 80 9.31 23.44 44.85
N ALA A 81 9.25 22.60 45.85
CA ALA A 81 9.81 22.92 47.18
C ALA A 81 11.35 23.11 47.16
N LEU A 82 12.03 22.49 46.20
CA LEU A 82 13.49 22.56 46.06
C LEU A 82 13.93 23.94 45.53
N ALA A 83 13.11 24.62 44.75
CA ALA A 83 13.38 25.93 44.19
C ALA A 83 13.53 27.04 45.28
N ILE A 84 13.02 26.80 46.48
CA ILE A 84 13.14 27.74 47.62
C ILE A 84 14.55 27.66 48.23
N LEU A 85 15.24 26.55 48.07
CA LEU A 85 16.50 26.24 48.75
C LEU A 85 17.72 26.39 47.86
N LEU A 86 17.54 26.43 46.55
CA LEU A 86 18.61 26.45 45.58
C LEU A 86 18.54 27.70 44.69
N PRO A 87 19.70 28.25 44.25
CA PRO A 87 19.70 29.39 43.33
C PRO A 87 19.08 29.03 41.98
N ASP A 88 18.48 30.03 41.32
CA ASP A 88 17.83 29.88 40.02
C ASP A 88 18.47 30.81 38.97
N PRO A 89 19.15 30.30 37.95
CA PRO A 89 19.54 28.90 37.72
C PRO A 89 20.61 28.42 38.70
N LEU A 90 20.85 27.11 38.75
CA LEU A 90 21.95 26.55 39.50
C LEU A 90 23.29 27.15 38.98
N PRO A 91 24.30 27.44 39.86
CA PRO A 91 25.53 28.13 39.46
C PRO A 91 26.47 27.25 38.64
N PHE A 92 26.02 26.19 38.07
CA PHE A 92 26.76 25.28 37.21
C PHE A 92 25.88 24.76 36.09
N THR A 93 26.49 24.49 34.97
CA THR A 93 25.87 23.76 33.85
C THR A 93 26.17 22.27 33.98
N VAL A 94 25.26 21.47 33.54
CA VAL A 94 25.43 20.00 33.52
C VAL A 94 25.70 19.56 32.10
N PRO A 95 26.82 18.84 31.84
CA PRO A 95 27.01 18.18 30.56
C PRO A 95 25.83 17.30 30.28
N VAL A 96 25.33 17.29 29.05
CA VAL A 96 24.22 16.40 28.67
C VAL A 96 24.69 14.96 28.88
N PRO A 97 24.04 14.19 29.74
CA PRO A 97 24.47 12.82 30.01
C PRO A 97 24.34 11.97 28.76
N ASN A 98 25.29 11.07 28.58
CA ASN A 98 25.23 10.09 27.51
C ASN A 98 23.99 9.21 27.70
N LEU A 99 22.99 9.36 26.83
CA LEU A 99 21.75 8.61 26.82
C LEU A 99 21.82 7.32 25.98
N GLY A 100 23.00 7.05 25.38
CA GLY A 100 23.20 5.93 24.47
C GLY A 100 22.72 4.59 25.00
N PRO A 101 23.09 4.16 26.22
CA PRO A 101 22.64 2.89 26.77
C PRO A 101 21.09 2.79 26.88
N LEU A 102 20.45 3.90 27.26
CA LEU A 102 18.98 3.95 27.36
C LEU A 102 18.30 3.92 25.98
N ILE A 103 18.92 4.55 24.99
CA ILE A 103 18.40 4.55 23.62
C ILE A 103 18.66 3.21 22.96
N GLU A 104 19.80 2.59 23.19
CA GLU A 104 20.12 1.25 22.71
C GLU A 104 19.14 0.23 23.27
N GLU A 105 18.84 0.28 24.57
CA GLU A 105 17.85 -0.60 25.20
C GLU A 105 16.45 -0.36 24.63
N PHE A 106 16.08 0.90 24.34
CA PHE A 106 14.82 1.27 23.74
C PHE A 106 14.72 0.84 22.25
N GLU A 107 15.82 0.99 21.47
CA GLU A 107 15.90 0.54 20.08
C GLU A 107 15.84 -0.99 19.98
N LEU A 108 16.55 -1.71 20.86
CA LEU A 108 16.47 -3.16 20.95
C LEU A 108 15.06 -3.64 21.32
N GLY A 109 14.41 -2.96 22.25
CA GLY A 109 13.02 -3.22 22.60
C GLY A 109 12.06 -3.00 21.44
N ALA A 110 12.25 -1.92 20.66
CA ALA A 110 11.43 -1.63 19.50
C ALA A 110 11.69 -2.62 18.35
N ALA A 111 12.96 -2.95 18.07
CA ALA A 111 13.32 -3.93 17.06
C ALA A 111 12.77 -5.32 17.41
N SER A 112 12.81 -5.70 18.68
CA SER A 112 12.21 -6.94 19.18
C SER A 112 10.70 -6.96 19.01
N ALA A 113 10.02 -5.83 19.27
CA ALA A 113 8.57 -5.71 19.09
C ALA A 113 8.11 -5.90 17.63
N ILE A 114 8.97 -5.65 16.66
CA ILE A 114 8.72 -5.90 15.23
C ILE A 114 9.35 -7.21 14.73
N GLY A 115 9.94 -8.01 15.62
CA GLY A 115 10.52 -9.31 15.31
C GLY A 115 11.96 -9.27 14.81
N TYR A 116 12.70 -8.19 15.02
CA TYR A 116 14.11 -8.05 14.65
C TYR A 116 14.97 -7.74 15.88
N LYS A 117 16.16 -8.32 15.95
CA LYS A 117 17.13 -8.08 17.04
C LYS A 117 17.92 -6.77 16.88
N ASP A 118 17.95 -6.23 15.67
CA ASP A 118 18.73 -5.05 15.29
C ASP A 118 18.04 -4.37 14.12
N PHE A 119 18.04 -3.04 14.07
CA PHE A 119 17.53 -2.27 12.92
C PHE A 119 18.22 -2.61 11.60
N ARG A 120 19.49 -3.05 11.66
CA ARG A 120 20.21 -3.54 10.47
C ARG A 120 19.60 -4.79 9.86
N GLN A 121 18.75 -5.49 10.60
CA GLN A 121 18.01 -6.67 10.15
C GLN A 121 16.61 -6.33 9.63
N VAL A 122 16.16 -5.07 9.83
CA VAL A 122 14.87 -4.62 9.29
C VAL A 122 14.99 -4.54 7.77
N PRO A 123 14.11 -5.18 7.01
CA PRO A 123 14.10 -5.10 5.56
C PRO A 123 13.96 -3.68 5.06
N ASN A 124 14.53 -3.39 3.88
CA ASN A 124 14.46 -2.06 3.27
C ASN A 124 13.02 -1.59 3.05
N VAL A 125 12.12 -2.53 2.80
CA VAL A 125 10.70 -2.26 2.58
C VAL A 125 9.86 -3.16 3.47
N ARG A 126 8.90 -2.55 4.16
CA ARG A 126 7.92 -3.26 4.98
C ARG A 126 6.55 -2.61 4.78
N PHE A 127 5.57 -3.40 4.39
CA PHE A 127 4.21 -2.91 4.16
C PHE A 127 3.18 -3.93 4.62
N TYR A 128 1.99 -3.42 4.93
CA TYR A 128 0.87 -4.25 5.33
C TYR A 128 0.09 -4.69 4.09
N VAL A 129 -0.24 -5.96 4.02
CA VAL A 129 -1.08 -6.56 2.98
C VAL A 129 -2.48 -6.74 3.54
N PRO A 130 -3.43 -5.85 3.25
CA PRO A 130 -4.82 -6.04 3.66
C PRO A 130 -5.44 -7.27 2.98
N GLY A 131 -6.45 -7.79 3.63
CA GLY A 131 -7.26 -8.91 3.13
C GLY A 131 -8.65 -8.88 3.75
N PRO A 132 -9.45 -9.95 3.60
CA PRO A 132 -10.79 -10.05 4.14
C PRO A 132 -10.85 -9.80 5.65
N VAL A 133 -11.88 -9.10 6.09
CA VAL A 133 -12.16 -8.85 7.52
C VAL A 133 -13.64 -9.09 7.78
N GLU A 134 -13.95 -10.00 8.69
CA GLU A 134 -15.32 -10.30 9.11
C GLU A 134 -16.26 -10.57 7.91
N ASP A 135 -15.76 -11.35 6.95
CA ASP A 135 -16.50 -11.67 5.71
C ASP A 135 -17.47 -12.84 5.86
N GLY A 136 -17.45 -13.50 7.02
CA GLY A 136 -18.30 -14.67 7.30
C GLY A 136 -17.80 -15.97 6.66
N GLU A 137 -16.68 -15.96 5.94
CA GLU A 137 -16.12 -17.12 5.25
C GLU A 137 -14.96 -17.73 6.06
N PRO A 138 -15.14 -18.89 6.70
CA PRO A 138 -14.09 -19.51 7.52
C PRO A 138 -12.80 -19.83 6.75
N ALA A 139 -12.89 -20.06 5.44
CA ALA A 139 -11.74 -20.34 4.60
C ALA A 139 -10.79 -19.13 4.46
N ASN A 140 -11.30 -17.93 4.71
CA ASN A 140 -10.52 -16.69 4.65
C ASN A 140 -9.86 -16.32 5.98
N ALA A 141 -10.00 -17.13 7.00
CA ALA A 141 -9.32 -16.89 8.28
C ALA A 141 -7.79 -16.90 8.08
N GLY A 142 -7.16 -15.73 8.32
CA GLY A 142 -5.72 -15.53 8.12
C GLY A 142 -5.29 -15.20 6.69
N VAL A 143 -6.22 -15.04 5.77
CA VAL A 143 -5.94 -14.57 4.40
C VAL A 143 -5.69 -13.07 4.42
N GLY A 144 -4.54 -12.63 3.87
CA GLY A 144 -4.11 -11.23 3.98
C GLY A 144 -3.88 -10.82 5.45
N ASN A 145 -4.00 -9.53 5.72
CA ASN A 145 -3.90 -8.94 7.06
C ASN A 145 -2.59 -9.24 7.79
N TYR A 146 -1.48 -9.20 7.06
CA TYR A 146 -0.14 -9.43 7.58
C TYR A 146 0.86 -8.36 7.11
N TRP A 147 1.96 -8.22 7.85
CA TRP A 147 3.09 -7.42 7.42
C TRP A 147 3.98 -8.23 6.48
N PHE A 148 4.28 -7.67 5.32
CA PHE A 148 5.21 -8.21 4.34
C PHE A 148 6.51 -7.43 4.38
N ALA A 149 7.62 -8.13 4.24
CA ALA A 149 8.96 -7.58 4.26
C ALA A 149 9.68 -7.92 2.94
N ALA A 150 10.36 -6.96 2.35
CA ALA A 150 11.05 -7.13 1.08
C ALA A 150 12.27 -6.20 0.99
N ASP A 151 13.16 -6.48 0.06
CA ASP A 151 14.32 -5.63 -0.22
C ASP A 151 13.95 -4.44 -1.10
N THR A 152 12.93 -4.59 -1.93
CA THR A 152 12.46 -3.56 -2.89
C THR A 152 10.94 -3.54 -2.97
N PHE A 153 10.40 -2.39 -3.42
CA PHE A 153 9.03 -2.29 -3.91
C PHE A 153 9.06 -1.53 -5.25
N PRO A 154 8.37 -1.97 -6.30
CA PRO A 154 7.53 -3.18 -6.34
C PRO A 154 8.34 -4.46 -6.11
N ILE A 155 7.64 -5.48 -5.63
CA ILE A 155 8.21 -6.82 -5.49
C ILE A 155 8.48 -7.34 -6.91
N ILE A 156 9.71 -7.74 -7.19
CA ILE A 156 10.09 -8.28 -8.50
C ILE A 156 10.21 -9.80 -8.49
N ASN A 157 10.49 -10.37 -7.33
CA ASN A 157 10.57 -11.81 -7.16
C ASN A 157 9.19 -12.41 -6.86
N ASN A 158 8.90 -13.57 -7.41
CA ASN A 158 7.65 -14.31 -7.21
C ASN A 158 6.40 -13.56 -7.68
N ILE A 159 6.54 -12.67 -8.64
CA ILE A 159 5.44 -12.01 -9.31
C ILE A 159 5.16 -12.69 -10.64
N ARG A 160 3.93 -13.13 -10.81
CA ARG A 160 3.40 -13.61 -12.08
C ARG A 160 2.40 -12.59 -12.61
N TRP A 161 2.71 -12.00 -13.75
CA TRP A 161 1.76 -11.13 -14.44
C TRP A 161 0.62 -11.95 -15.03
N THR A 162 -0.60 -11.58 -14.68
CA THR A 162 -1.83 -12.30 -15.08
C THR A 162 -2.82 -11.30 -15.67
N ASN A 163 -3.30 -11.60 -16.86
CA ASN A 163 -4.31 -10.79 -17.51
C ASN A 163 -5.71 -11.23 -17.07
N LYS A 164 -6.58 -10.27 -16.79
CA LYS A 164 -8.01 -10.47 -16.57
C LYS A 164 -8.77 -9.64 -17.60
N TYR A 165 -9.44 -10.33 -18.51
CA TYR A 165 -10.10 -9.72 -19.67
C TYR A 165 -11.54 -9.33 -19.35
N LEU A 166 -11.91 -8.12 -19.77
CA LEU A 166 -13.26 -7.58 -19.63
C LEU A 166 -14.08 -7.92 -20.87
N HIS A 167 -15.37 -8.23 -20.66
CA HIS A 167 -16.30 -8.62 -21.72
C HIS A 167 -17.52 -7.68 -21.77
N ALA A 168 -18.16 -7.57 -22.94
CA ALA A 168 -19.32 -6.71 -23.13
C ALA A 168 -20.51 -7.08 -22.23
N ASN A 169 -20.64 -8.34 -21.82
CA ASN A 169 -21.67 -8.78 -20.88
C ASN A 169 -21.43 -8.37 -19.42
N GLY A 170 -20.27 -7.76 -19.12
CA GLY A 170 -19.88 -7.33 -17.78
C GLY A 170 -19.10 -8.37 -16.98
N SER A 171 -18.74 -9.50 -17.57
CA SER A 171 -17.87 -10.49 -16.93
C SER A 171 -16.40 -10.12 -17.05
N ILE A 172 -15.59 -10.66 -16.14
CA ILE A 172 -14.14 -10.67 -16.18
C ILE A 172 -13.70 -12.13 -16.20
N THR A 173 -12.81 -12.49 -17.16
CA THR A 173 -12.32 -13.88 -17.32
C THR A 173 -10.81 -13.90 -17.56
N ASP A 174 -10.20 -15.09 -17.54
CA ASP A 174 -8.79 -15.29 -17.85
C ASP A 174 -8.50 -15.40 -19.37
N ALA A 175 -9.55 -15.53 -20.19
CA ALA A 175 -9.40 -15.62 -21.63
C ALA A 175 -9.88 -14.34 -22.32
N PRO A 176 -9.20 -13.90 -23.40
CA PRO A 176 -9.65 -12.75 -24.17
C PRO A 176 -10.94 -13.07 -24.96
N PRO A 177 -11.68 -12.04 -25.41
CA PRO A 177 -12.78 -12.22 -26.35
C PRO A 177 -12.35 -13.01 -27.57
N THR A 178 -13.14 -13.98 -27.99
CA THR A 178 -12.87 -14.81 -29.16
C THR A 178 -13.59 -14.32 -30.44
N GLN A 179 -14.46 -13.32 -30.26
CA GLN A 179 -15.23 -12.66 -31.34
C GLN A 179 -15.44 -11.20 -30.97
N ASP A 180 -15.88 -10.39 -31.92
CA ASP A 180 -16.31 -9.02 -31.62
C ASP A 180 -17.60 -9.07 -30.79
N GLU A 181 -17.51 -8.62 -29.54
CA GLU A 181 -18.61 -8.53 -28.57
C GLU A 181 -19.27 -7.14 -28.60
N GLY A 182 -18.75 -6.21 -29.41
CA GLY A 182 -19.22 -4.84 -29.46
C GLY A 182 -18.60 -3.95 -28.37
N TYR A 183 -19.47 -3.18 -27.69
CA TYR A 183 -19.00 -2.20 -26.70
C TYR A 183 -19.97 -2.04 -25.53
N LYS A 184 -19.45 -1.55 -24.41
CA LYS A 184 -20.22 -0.91 -23.33
C LYS A 184 -20.05 0.59 -23.40
N MET A 185 -21.09 1.34 -23.01
CA MET A 185 -21.06 2.81 -23.02
C MET A 185 -21.60 3.40 -21.73
N TRP A 186 -21.14 4.62 -21.45
CA TRP A 186 -21.68 5.48 -20.39
C TRP A 186 -21.65 6.93 -20.83
N VAL A 187 -22.34 7.77 -20.09
CA VAL A 187 -22.37 9.20 -20.31
C VAL A 187 -21.49 9.87 -19.28
N HIS A 188 -20.58 10.72 -19.70
CA HIS A 188 -19.83 11.62 -18.84
C HIS A 188 -20.38 13.04 -18.97
N ASP A 189 -21.00 13.49 -17.90
CA ASP A 189 -21.43 14.90 -17.74
C ASP A 189 -20.42 15.60 -16.82
N PRO A 190 -19.68 16.60 -17.32
CA PRO A 190 -18.72 17.33 -16.50
C PRO A 190 -19.35 18.13 -15.36
N ASP A 191 -20.65 18.41 -15.41
CA ASP A 191 -21.37 19.14 -14.36
C ASP A 191 -22.07 18.23 -13.35
N ASP A 192 -22.15 16.91 -13.65
CA ASP A 192 -22.61 15.87 -12.73
C ASP A 192 -21.57 14.73 -12.61
N PRO A 193 -20.37 14.99 -12.08
CA PRO A 193 -19.29 14.02 -12.03
C PRO A 193 -19.54 12.89 -11.02
N ILE A 194 -18.87 11.77 -11.25
CA ILE A 194 -18.75 10.72 -10.25
C ILE A 194 -17.86 11.22 -9.12
N LEU A 195 -18.37 11.11 -7.89
CA LEU A 195 -17.65 11.60 -6.71
C LEU A 195 -16.65 10.58 -6.22
N THR A 196 -15.58 11.08 -5.59
CA THR A 196 -14.61 10.24 -4.90
C THR A 196 -15.17 9.83 -3.53
N ILE A 197 -15.05 8.53 -3.21
CA ILE A 197 -15.34 8.01 -1.88
C ILE A 197 -14.21 7.07 -1.44
N GLY A 198 -13.77 7.22 -0.20
CA GLY A 198 -12.72 6.38 0.36
C GLY A 198 -11.35 6.60 -0.28
N GLY A 199 -10.48 5.58 -0.22
CA GLY A 199 -9.12 5.63 -0.71
C GLY A 199 -8.25 6.63 0.06
N SER A 200 -7.38 7.35 -0.62
CA SER A 200 -6.49 8.34 0.01
C SER A 200 -7.20 9.61 0.50
N ASN A 201 -8.47 9.79 0.22
CA ASN A 201 -9.31 10.82 0.84
C ASN A 201 -9.76 10.35 2.23
N MET A 202 -8.84 10.36 3.15
CA MET A 202 -8.90 9.67 4.45
C MET A 202 -9.96 10.14 5.44
N ILE A 203 -10.74 11.17 5.15
CA ILE A 203 -11.77 11.68 6.08
C ILE A 203 -13.05 11.93 5.31
N VAL A 204 -14.02 11.07 5.48
CA VAL A 204 -15.40 11.34 5.07
C VAL A 204 -16.17 11.75 6.33
N ARG A 205 -16.85 12.90 6.25
CA ARG A 205 -17.89 13.21 7.23
C ARG A 205 -19.18 12.57 6.76
N THR A 206 -19.75 11.74 7.59
CA THR A 206 -21.13 11.28 7.33
C THR A 206 -22.06 12.48 7.24
N PRO A 207 -23.23 12.37 6.60
CA PRO A 207 -24.25 13.41 6.63
C PRO A 207 -24.65 13.82 8.06
N GLN A 208 -24.47 12.97 9.05
CA GLN A 208 -24.73 13.21 10.46
C GLN A 208 -23.58 13.95 11.16
N GLY A 209 -22.49 14.24 10.45
CA GLY A 209 -21.34 14.98 11.00
C GLY A 209 -20.29 14.13 11.71
N ASP A 210 -20.51 12.83 11.83
CA ASP A 210 -19.52 11.91 12.40
C ASP A 210 -18.31 11.78 11.48
N ARG A 211 -17.12 11.71 12.08
CA ARG A 211 -15.91 11.42 11.35
C ARG A 211 -15.76 9.90 11.22
N ASP A 212 -16.13 9.38 10.08
CA ASP A 212 -15.73 8.03 9.71
C ASP A 212 -14.33 8.09 9.10
N SER A 213 -13.34 7.83 9.91
CA SER A 213 -11.94 8.19 9.62
C SER A 213 -11.11 7.06 9.05
N GLN A 214 -11.68 5.89 8.78
CA GLN A 214 -10.85 4.69 8.71
C GLN A 214 -10.83 3.95 7.37
N GLY A 215 -11.01 4.67 6.29
CA GLY A 215 -10.40 4.24 5.01
C GLY A 215 -11.11 3.16 4.22
N GLN A 216 -11.73 2.18 4.79
CA GLN A 216 -12.51 1.19 4.04
C GLN A 216 -13.99 1.26 4.42
N PHE A 217 -14.76 1.92 3.56
CA PHE A 217 -16.20 1.96 3.69
C PHE A 217 -16.83 0.86 2.85
N ASN A 218 -17.86 0.22 3.40
CA ASN A 218 -18.77 -0.54 2.56
C ASN A 218 -19.52 0.43 1.64
N LEU A 219 -19.22 0.41 0.36
CA LEU A 219 -19.83 1.31 -0.64
C LEU A 219 -21.32 1.06 -0.84
N LYS A 220 -21.85 -0.07 -0.33
CA LYS A 220 -23.28 -0.41 -0.31
C LYS A 220 -23.99 0.08 0.95
N ASP A 221 -23.30 0.69 1.90
CA ASP A 221 -23.93 1.27 3.09
C ASP A 221 -24.83 2.44 2.68
N PRO A 222 -26.11 2.46 3.07
CA PRO A 222 -27.04 3.54 2.72
C PRO A 222 -26.58 4.94 3.13
N ARG A 223 -25.72 5.06 4.13
CA ARG A 223 -25.12 6.34 4.52
C ARG A 223 -24.31 7.00 3.43
N TYR A 224 -23.78 6.21 2.48
CA TYR A 224 -22.98 6.67 1.36
C TYR A 224 -23.75 6.72 0.04
N ALA A 225 -25.08 6.60 0.07
CA ALA A 225 -25.91 6.66 -1.13
C ALA A 225 -25.63 7.89 -2.05
N PRO A 226 -25.31 9.10 -1.52
CA PRO A 226 -24.93 10.23 -2.37
C PRO A 226 -23.65 10.01 -3.18
N PHE A 227 -22.82 9.07 -2.76
CA PHE A 227 -21.57 8.70 -3.43
C PHE A 227 -21.67 7.38 -4.19
N SER A 228 -22.90 6.88 -4.38
CA SER A 228 -23.13 5.58 -5.02
C SER A 228 -22.47 5.54 -6.40
N LEU A 229 -21.78 4.43 -6.63
CA LEU A 229 -21.19 4.09 -7.91
C LEU A 229 -22.15 3.28 -8.80
N ASP A 230 -23.35 2.95 -8.30
CA ASP A 230 -24.45 2.34 -9.07
C ASP A 230 -25.31 3.43 -9.68
N ARG A 231 -24.75 4.16 -10.66
CA ARG A 231 -25.45 5.27 -11.35
C ARG A 231 -25.08 5.30 -12.82
N PRO A 232 -25.91 5.93 -13.67
CA PRO A 232 -25.51 6.28 -15.03
C PRO A 232 -24.16 7.06 -15.00
N GLY A 233 -23.27 6.77 -15.92
CA GLY A 233 -21.91 7.34 -15.89
C GLY A 233 -20.86 6.42 -15.32
N VAL A 234 -21.25 5.26 -14.78
CA VAL A 234 -20.33 4.18 -14.36
C VAL A 234 -20.74 2.88 -15.04
N ILE A 235 -19.78 2.18 -15.61
CA ILE A 235 -19.96 0.79 -16.06
C ILE A 235 -19.17 -0.16 -15.18
N SER A 236 -19.68 -1.37 -15.01
CA SER A 236 -19.08 -2.35 -14.10
C SER A 236 -18.83 -3.69 -14.77
N PHE A 237 -17.78 -4.36 -14.27
CA PHE A 237 -17.37 -5.71 -14.65
C PHE A 237 -17.04 -6.48 -13.37
N SER A 238 -17.29 -7.79 -13.36
CA SER A 238 -17.04 -8.63 -12.19
C SER A 238 -16.52 -10.01 -12.59
N THR A 239 -15.59 -10.54 -11.79
CA THR A 239 -15.25 -11.96 -11.86
C THR A 239 -16.41 -12.80 -11.35
N PRO A 240 -16.45 -14.09 -11.68
CA PRO A 240 -17.13 -15.08 -10.85
C PRO A 240 -16.58 -15.03 -9.40
N GLU A 241 -17.20 -15.71 -8.49
CA GLU A 241 -16.64 -15.95 -7.17
C GLU A 241 -15.28 -16.64 -7.29
N LEU A 242 -14.29 -16.09 -6.59
CA LEU A 242 -12.95 -16.63 -6.61
C LEU A 242 -12.94 -17.98 -5.88
N THR A 243 -12.41 -19.00 -6.56
CA THR A 243 -12.26 -20.34 -5.98
C THR A 243 -11.00 -20.51 -5.17
N ASP A 244 -10.09 -19.52 -5.24
CA ASP A 244 -8.85 -19.44 -4.50
C ASP A 244 -8.56 -17.97 -4.16
N THR A 245 -7.63 -17.72 -3.25
CA THR A 245 -7.21 -16.37 -2.91
C THR A 245 -6.46 -15.73 -4.07
N LEU A 246 -6.67 -14.43 -4.26
CA LEU A 246 -5.94 -13.64 -5.25
C LEU A 246 -5.13 -12.56 -4.55
N SER A 247 -3.81 -12.74 -4.46
CA SER A 247 -2.90 -11.76 -3.86
C SER A 247 -2.14 -11.00 -4.94
N ILE A 248 -2.12 -9.67 -4.86
CA ILE A 248 -1.35 -8.82 -5.77
C ILE A 248 -0.42 -7.91 -4.99
N MET A 249 0.78 -7.65 -5.54
CA MET A 249 1.77 -6.75 -4.93
C MET A 249 2.55 -6.02 -6.02
N GLY A 250 2.32 -4.73 -6.19
CA GLY A 250 3.02 -3.92 -7.18
C GLY A 250 2.12 -2.90 -7.86
N PHE A 251 2.39 -2.62 -9.12
CA PHE A 251 1.70 -1.62 -9.93
C PHE A 251 0.85 -2.35 -10.99
N PRO A 252 -0.45 -2.56 -10.78
CA PRO A 252 -1.32 -3.11 -11.82
C PRO A 252 -1.32 -2.21 -13.05
N LYS A 253 -1.61 -2.76 -14.22
CA LYS A 253 -1.70 -1.99 -15.47
C LYS A 253 -3.05 -2.23 -16.11
N MET A 254 -3.62 -1.17 -16.67
CA MET A 254 -4.90 -1.25 -17.38
C MET A 254 -4.70 -0.98 -18.85
N LYS A 255 -5.28 -1.83 -19.69
CA LYS A 255 -5.38 -1.62 -21.13
C LYS A 255 -6.84 -1.48 -21.54
N LEU A 256 -7.23 -0.26 -21.95
CA LEU A 256 -8.56 0.05 -22.43
C LEU A 256 -8.52 0.35 -23.93
N TRP A 257 -9.45 -0.22 -24.68
CA TRP A 257 -9.75 0.19 -26.05
C TRP A 257 -11.02 1.03 -26.04
N ALA A 258 -10.85 2.34 -26.10
CA ALA A 258 -11.96 3.25 -25.87
C ALA A 258 -12.01 4.41 -26.85
N LYS A 259 -13.22 4.98 -26.99
CA LYS A 259 -13.47 6.21 -27.74
C LYS A 259 -14.43 7.13 -27.01
N SER A 260 -14.30 8.41 -27.29
CA SER A 260 -15.15 9.48 -26.75
C SER A 260 -15.88 10.21 -27.87
N ASN A 261 -17.17 10.47 -27.67
CA ASN A 261 -18.00 11.24 -28.57
C ASN A 261 -18.68 12.39 -27.79
N PRO A 262 -18.06 13.57 -27.71
CA PRO A 262 -18.70 14.75 -27.12
C PRO A 262 -19.93 15.20 -27.92
N ALA A 263 -20.97 15.62 -27.20
CA ALA A 263 -22.19 16.13 -27.81
C ALA A 263 -21.92 17.36 -28.70
N GLY A 264 -22.57 17.41 -29.85
CA GLY A 264 -22.42 18.50 -30.83
C GLY A 264 -21.08 18.45 -31.61
N THR A 265 -20.27 17.42 -31.46
CA THR A 265 -19.00 17.23 -32.18
C THR A 265 -19.05 15.91 -32.94
N VAL A 266 -19.18 15.96 -34.24
CA VAL A 266 -19.19 14.77 -35.11
C VAL A 266 -17.73 14.33 -35.36
N ASP A 267 -16.89 15.31 -35.67
CA ASP A 267 -15.45 15.14 -35.93
C ASP A 267 -14.67 16.26 -35.25
N GLY A 268 -13.37 16.07 -35.08
CA GLY A 268 -12.45 17.06 -34.55
C GLY A 268 -11.90 16.75 -33.18
N PRO A 269 -10.95 17.59 -32.72
CA PRO A 269 -10.20 17.34 -31.50
C PRO A 269 -11.07 17.45 -30.24
N THR A 270 -10.75 16.58 -29.28
CA THR A 270 -11.36 16.57 -27.94
C THR A 270 -10.37 16.01 -26.92
N ASP A 271 -10.77 15.99 -25.66
CA ASP A 271 -10.09 15.30 -24.59
C ASP A 271 -11.12 14.63 -23.67
N THR A 272 -10.67 13.73 -22.81
CA THR A 272 -11.47 13.11 -21.75
C THR A 272 -10.55 12.38 -20.77
N ASP A 273 -11.11 11.91 -19.66
CA ASP A 273 -10.40 11.04 -18.72
C ASP A 273 -11.07 9.67 -18.63
N PHE A 274 -10.26 8.64 -18.37
CA PHE A 274 -10.73 7.31 -17.99
C PHE A 274 -10.25 6.98 -16.60
N MET A 275 -11.21 6.73 -15.70
CA MET A 275 -11.00 6.35 -14.31
C MET A 275 -11.37 4.89 -14.16
N VAL A 276 -10.46 4.10 -13.61
CA VAL A 276 -10.67 2.69 -13.32
C VAL A 276 -10.55 2.48 -11.82
N ARG A 277 -11.57 1.90 -11.20
CA ARG A 277 -11.58 1.53 -9.77
C ARG A 277 -11.74 0.05 -9.64
N VAL A 278 -10.99 -0.53 -8.73
CA VAL A 278 -11.06 -1.97 -8.42
C VAL A 278 -11.56 -2.12 -6.99
N LEU A 279 -12.56 -2.97 -6.85
CA LEU A 279 -13.25 -3.24 -5.59
C LEU A 279 -13.09 -4.71 -5.22
N ASP A 280 -13.21 -4.96 -3.94
CA ASP A 280 -13.47 -6.28 -3.38
C ASP A 280 -14.95 -6.39 -3.02
N VAL A 281 -15.62 -7.38 -3.60
CA VAL A 281 -17.00 -7.70 -3.29
C VAL A 281 -17.02 -8.94 -2.41
N TYR A 282 -17.48 -8.77 -1.19
CA TYR A 282 -17.58 -9.81 -0.18
C TYR A 282 -18.74 -10.79 -0.47
N PRO A 283 -18.70 -12.00 0.07
CA PRO A 283 -19.79 -12.97 -0.11
C PRO A 283 -21.15 -12.46 0.34
N ASP A 284 -21.22 -11.58 1.32
CA ASP A 284 -22.44 -10.94 1.84
C ASP A 284 -22.92 -9.74 1.02
N GLY A 285 -22.20 -9.40 -0.05
CA GLY A 285 -22.54 -8.29 -0.97
C GLY A 285 -21.97 -6.94 -0.55
N ARG A 286 -21.21 -6.82 0.55
CA ARG A 286 -20.45 -5.60 0.85
C ARG A 286 -19.41 -5.36 -0.22
N GLU A 287 -19.18 -4.09 -0.55
CA GLU A 287 -18.19 -3.68 -1.55
C GLU A 287 -17.19 -2.71 -0.95
N PHE A 288 -15.91 -3.02 -1.11
CA PHE A 288 -14.82 -2.20 -0.57
C PHE A 288 -13.87 -1.76 -1.69
N PHE A 289 -13.48 -0.48 -1.63
CA PHE A 289 -12.48 0.07 -2.54
C PHE A 289 -11.10 -0.53 -2.24
N VAL A 290 -10.39 -0.97 -3.30
CA VAL A 290 -9.03 -1.51 -3.18
C VAL A 290 -8.01 -0.54 -3.76
N PHE A 291 -8.11 -0.22 -5.06
CA PHE A 291 -7.22 0.74 -5.73
C PHE A 291 -7.88 1.34 -6.97
N GLU A 292 -7.26 2.37 -7.50
CA GLU A 292 -7.70 3.02 -8.74
C GLU A 292 -6.54 3.44 -9.62
N GLY A 293 -6.85 3.74 -10.86
CA GLY A 293 -5.96 4.37 -11.81
C GLY A 293 -6.71 5.35 -12.70
N VAL A 294 -5.97 6.30 -13.25
CA VAL A 294 -6.51 7.31 -14.13
C VAL A 294 -5.59 7.54 -15.31
N VAL A 295 -6.16 7.76 -16.47
CA VAL A 295 -5.46 8.24 -17.64
C VAL A 295 -6.22 9.39 -18.28
N ASN A 296 -5.52 10.50 -18.55
CA ASN A 296 -6.01 11.54 -19.43
C ASN A 296 -5.75 11.12 -20.88
N ALA A 297 -6.75 11.27 -21.74
CA ALA A 297 -6.70 10.77 -23.11
C ALA A 297 -5.58 11.42 -23.95
N ARG A 298 -5.22 12.66 -23.67
CA ARG A 298 -4.09 13.35 -24.31
C ARG A 298 -2.74 12.77 -23.92
N ALA A 299 -2.63 12.27 -22.67
CA ALA A 299 -1.40 11.71 -22.13
C ALA A 299 -1.22 10.21 -22.45
N ARG A 300 -2.08 9.61 -23.28
CA ARG A 300 -2.09 8.16 -23.55
C ARG A 300 -0.72 7.57 -23.98
N ASP A 301 0.02 8.34 -24.80
CA ASP A 301 1.31 7.85 -25.33
C ASP A 301 2.40 7.93 -24.24
N TYR A 302 2.36 8.96 -23.41
CA TYR A 302 3.23 9.07 -22.22
C TYR A 302 2.88 8.02 -21.16
N ALA A 303 1.61 7.80 -20.89
CA ALA A 303 1.14 6.78 -19.94
C ALA A 303 1.56 5.37 -20.38
N ARG A 304 1.46 5.08 -21.70
CA ARG A 304 1.98 3.83 -22.28
C ARG A 304 3.49 3.69 -22.06
N TYR A 305 4.24 4.75 -22.35
CA TYR A 305 5.69 4.74 -22.17
C TYR A 305 6.06 4.42 -20.71
N LEU A 306 5.39 5.04 -19.74
CA LEU A 306 5.64 4.75 -18.33
C LEU A 306 5.30 3.29 -17.96
N ALA A 307 4.18 2.79 -18.44
CA ALA A 307 3.75 1.41 -18.19
C ALA A 307 4.72 0.37 -18.77
N GLU A 308 5.35 0.68 -19.93
CA GLU A 308 6.33 -0.18 -20.59
C GLU A 308 7.75 -0.01 -20.06
N ASN A 309 8.06 1.15 -19.44
CA ASN A 309 9.38 1.51 -18.93
C ASN A 309 9.35 1.96 -17.47
N PRO A 310 9.07 1.07 -16.52
CA PRO A 310 8.97 1.43 -15.10
C PRO A 310 10.23 2.17 -14.61
N GLY A 311 9.99 3.28 -13.89
CA GLY A 311 11.06 4.11 -13.32
C GLY A 311 11.78 5.04 -14.31
N LYS A 312 11.29 5.20 -15.55
CA LYS A 312 11.80 6.15 -16.53
C LYS A 312 10.75 7.25 -16.76
N GLU A 313 10.94 8.39 -16.14
CA GLU A 313 10.00 9.53 -16.22
C GLU A 313 10.46 10.67 -17.16
N ASP A 314 11.63 10.54 -17.76
CA ASP A 314 12.33 11.61 -18.49
C ASP A 314 12.01 11.69 -20.00
N ALA A 315 11.01 10.94 -20.47
CA ALA A 315 10.64 10.96 -21.87
C ALA A 315 9.87 12.23 -22.24
N ASN A 316 10.36 12.94 -23.25
CA ASN A 316 9.65 14.09 -23.81
C ASN A 316 8.62 13.61 -24.86
N ILE A 317 7.49 13.07 -24.38
CA ILE A 317 6.36 12.61 -25.21
C ILE A 317 5.26 13.66 -25.13
N PRO A 318 4.86 14.28 -26.25
CA PRO A 318 3.86 15.33 -26.23
C PRO A 318 2.46 14.79 -25.90
N PHE A 319 1.68 15.58 -25.20
CA PHE A 319 0.27 15.34 -24.96
C PHE A 319 -0.55 15.82 -26.15
N THR A 320 -1.29 14.93 -26.80
CA THR A 320 -2.02 15.24 -28.02
C THR A 320 -3.50 14.96 -27.88
N ASN A 321 -4.36 15.94 -28.25
CA ASN A 321 -5.81 15.76 -28.26
C ASN A 321 -6.20 14.49 -29.04
N ILE A 322 -7.27 13.85 -28.61
CA ILE A 322 -7.88 12.74 -29.34
C ILE A 322 -8.90 13.27 -30.37
N GLU A 323 -9.22 12.46 -31.35
CA GLU A 323 -10.29 12.74 -32.31
C GLU A 323 -11.61 12.13 -31.85
N SER A 324 -12.69 12.93 -31.93
CA SER A 324 -14.04 12.46 -31.60
C SER A 324 -14.39 11.19 -32.37
N GLY A 325 -14.86 10.17 -31.68
CA GLY A 325 -15.31 8.92 -32.26
C GLY A 325 -14.22 7.95 -32.69
N ARG A 326 -12.94 8.35 -32.68
CA ARG A 326 -11.82 7.47 -33.03
C ARG A 326 -11.49 6.56 -31.84
N LEU A 327 -11.21 5.29 -32.15
CA LEU A 327 -10.78 4.29 -31.17
C LEU A 327 -9.30 4.43 -30.89
N TYR A 328 -8.94 4.43 -29.58
CA TYR A 328 -7.56 4.47 -29.12
C TYR A 328 -7.31 3.40 -28.07
N GLU A 329 -6.06 2.97 -27.97
CA GLU A 329 -5.56 2.19 -26.85
C GLU A 329 -5.10 3.15 -25.75
N TYR A 330 -5.55 2.89 -24.53
CA TYR A 330 -5.09 3.53 -23.30
C TYR A 330 -4.44 2.46 -22.43
N TYR A 331 -3.11 2.42 -22.43
CA TYR A 331 -2.33 1.51 -21.61
C TYR A 331 -1.59 2.29 -20.57
N PHE A 332 -1.91 2.07 -19.29
CA PHE A 332 -1.38 2.86 -18.20
C PHE A 332 -1.20 2.06 -16.92
N GLU A 333 -0.23 2.48 -16.14
CA GLU A 333 0.03 1.96 -14.81
C GLU A 333 -0.96 2.57 -13.80
N MET A 334 -1.46 1.74 -12.91
CA MET A 334 -2.37 2.15 -11.83
C MET A 334 -1.57 2.37 -10.54
N LEU A 335 -2.25 2.88 -9.50
CA LEU A 335 -1.59 3.10 -8.21
C LEU A 335 -1.07 1.77 -7.62
N PRO A 336 0.09 1.85 -6.94
CA PRO A 336 0.69 0.67 -6.31
C PRO A 336 -0.20 0.14 -5.20
N ILE A 337 -0.30 -1.18 -5.12
CA ILE A 337 -1.13 -1.86 -4.15
C ILE A 337 -0.49 -3.16 -3.68
N ALA A 338 -0.74 -3.53 -2.45
CA ALA A 338 -0.65 -4.88 -1.92
C ALA A 338 -2.01 -5.23 -1.34
N TYR A 339 -2.65 -6.27 -1.83
CA TYR A 339 -3.99 -6.68 -1.41
C TYR A 339 -4.25 -8.15 -1.70
N THR A 340 -5.06 -8.79 -0.87
CA THR A 340 -5.48 -10.17 -1.09
C THR A 340 -7.02 -10.29 -1.04
N TRP A 341 -7.62 -10.71 -2.14
CA TRP A 341 -9.03 -11.13 -2.17
C TRP A 341 -9.15 -12.54 -1.59
N GLY A 342 -10.19 -12.76 -0.85
CA GLY A 342 -10.51 -14.06 -0.27
C GLY A 342 -11.22 -15.03 -1.24
N ILE A 343 -11.36 -16.27 -0.80
CA ILE A 343 -12.22 -17.26 -1.45
C ILE A 343 -13.68 -16.79 -1.36
N ASN A 344 -14.49 -17.06 -2.38
CA ASN A 344 -15.87 -16.62 -2.55
C ASN A 344 -16.05 -15.08 -2.68
N HIS A 345 -14.97 -14.30 -2.67
CA HIS A 345 -15.00 -12.89 -3.05
C HIS A 345 -15.05 -12.74 -4.57
N LYS A 346 -15.37 -11.52 -5.03
CA LYS A 346 -15.29 -11.15 -6.46
C LYS A 346 -14.43 -9.90 -6.61
N MET A 347 -13.58 -9.89 -7.60
CA MET A 347 -12.96 -8.65 -8.05
C MET A 347 -13.94 -7.92 -8.95
N LYS A 348 -14.28 -6.67 -8.61
CA LYS A 348 -15.16 -5.81 -9.43
C LYS A 348 -14.37 -4.63 -9.95
N ILE A 349 -14.51 -4.34 -11.23
CA ILE A 349 -13.90 -3.20 -11.90
C ILE A 349 -14.99 -2.23 -12.30
N LEU A 350 -14.83 -0.98 -11.94
CA LEU A 350 -15.69 0.13 -12.34
C LEU A 350 -14.91 1.05 -13.27
N VAL A 351 -15.55 1.50 -14.35
CA VAL A 351 -14.97 2.48 -15.25
C VAL A 351 -15.91 3.68 -15.36
N ALA A 352 -15.33 4.86 -15.24
CA ALA A 352 -16.00 6.16 -15.34
C ALA A 352 -15.06 7.18 -16.00
N SER A 353 -15.50 8.43 -16.13
CA SER A 353 -14.66 9.52 -16.64
C SER A 353 -14.40 10.61 -15.61
N SER A 354 -14.70 10.37 -14.35
CA SER A 354 -14.42 11.32 -13.28
C SER A 354 -14.30 10.64 -11.92
N SER A 355 -13.59 11.27 -11.00
CA SER A 355 -13.46 10.95 -9.59
C SER A 355 -13.24 12.27 -8.83
N TYR A 356 -14.29 13.09 -8.79
CA TYR A 356 -14.27 14.39 -8.16
C TYR A 356 -14.49 14.21 -6.64
N THR A 357 -13.75 14.76 -5.76
CA THR A 357 -12.83 15.89 -5.75
C THR A 357 -11.34 15.49 -5.82
N ARG A 358 -11.01 14.23 -5.94
CA ARG A 358 -9.61 13.78 -6.00
C ARG A 358 -8.93 14.27 -7.27
N TYR A 359 -9.63 14.19 -8.40
CA TYR A 359 -9.17 14.66 -9.69
C TYR A 359 -10.06 15.78 -10.20
N GLN A 360 -9.48 16.68 -10.98
CA GLN A 360 -10.25 17.70 -11.71
C GLN A 360 -11.17 17.00 -12.72
N VAL A 361 -12.31 17.61 -12.99
CA VAL A 361 -13.25 17.08 -13.96
C VAL A 361 -12.87 17.56 -15.36
N ASN A 362 -12.63 16.62 -16.26
CA ASN A 362 -12.35 16.93 -17.65
C ASN A 362 -13.61 17.45 -18.35
N PRO A 363 -13.58 18.62 -19.01
CA PRO A 363 -14.75 19.20 -19.67
C PRO A 363 -15.07 18.57 -21.05
N ASN A 364 -14.36 17.52 -21.47
CA ASN A 364 -14.46 16.89 -22.80
C ASN A 364 -14.19 17.86 -23.95
N LEU A 365 -13.20 18.73 -23.79
CA LEU A 365 -12.82 19.77 -24.77
C LEU A 365 -11.38 19.55 -25.22
N PRO A 366 -11.03 19.94 -26.46
CA PRO A 366 -9.63 20.05 -26.83
C PRO A 366 -8.92 21.09 -25.97
N ILE A 367 -7.63 20.94 -25.78
CA ILE A 367 -6.81 21.86 -25.00
C ILE A 367 -5.50 22.11 -25.75
N GLU A 368 -4.96 23.32 -25.67
CA GLU A 368 -3.67 23.70 -26.23
C GLU A 368 -2.52 23.13 -25.36
N ASP A 369 -1.36 22.96 -25.96
CA ASP A 369 -0.19 22.42 -25.24
C ASP A 369 0.20 23.34 -24.08
N GLY A 370 0.46 22.71 -22.93
CA GLY A 370 0.85 23.40 -21.72
C GLY A 370 -0.30 23.97 -20.88
N GLU A 371 -1.51 23.92 -21.39
CA GLU A 371 -2.70 24.36 -20.66
C GLU A 371 -3.35 23.20 -19.88
N PHE A 372 -4.05 23.55 -18.80
CA PHE A 372 -4.75 22.61 -17.92
C PHE A 372 -6.13 23.13 -17.55
N PHE A 373 -7.10 22.23 -17.51
CA PHE A 373 -8.42 22.54 -17.00
C PHE A 373 -8.40 22.70 -15.48
N ARG A 374 -9.01 23.80 -15.00
CA ARG A 374 -9.20 24.06 -13.57
C ARG A 374 -10.63 24.54 -13.36
N ARG A 375 -11.53 23.63 -13.00
CA ARG A 375 -12.94 23.98 -12.85
C ARG A 375 -13.57 23.27 -11.64
N LYS A 376 -14.70 23.85 -11.22
CA LYS A 376 -15.69 23.16 -10.38
C LYS A 376 -16.87 22.75 -11.26
N PRO A 377 -17.50 21.61 -11.00
CA PRO A 377 -18.75 21.25 -11.67
C PRO A 377 -19.78 22.38 -11.54
N GLY A 378 -20.46 22.73 -12.63
CA GLY A 378 -21.47 23.78 -12.66
C GLY A 378 -20.96 25.22 -12.52
N ASP A 379 -19.65 25.47 -12.67
CA ASP A 379 -19.08 26.83 -12.56
C ASP A 379 -19.34 27.74 -13.80
N GLY A 380 -19.84 27.18 -14.88
CA GLY A 380 -20.15 27.89 -16.13
C GLY A 380 -18.92 28.39 -16.89
N GLN A 381 -17.69 27.98 -16.52
CA GLN A 381 -16.49 28.41 -17.23
C GLN A 381 -16.45 27.88 -18.66
N THR A 382 -16.02 28.76 -19.58
CA THR A 382 -15.64 28.40 -20.94
C THR A 382 -14.12 28.30 -21.05
N TYR A 383 -13.65 27.57 -22.06
CA TYR A 383 -12.24 27.34 -22.33
C TYR A 383 -11.94 27.74 -23.77
N ASN A 384 -10.86 28.48 -23.97
CA ASN A 384 -10.43 28.90 -25.31
C ASN A 384 -9.61 27.77 -25.95
N TYR A 385 -9.94 27.47 -27.19
CA TYR A 385 -9.13 26.60 -28.05
C TYR A 385 -9.07 27.20 -29.44
N ASN A 386 -7.87 27.50 -29.92
CA ASN A 386 -7.64 28.17 -31.23
C ASN A 386 -8.51 29.42 -31.44
N GLY A 387 -8.66 30.25 -30.40
CA GLY A 387 -9.44 31.50 -30.45
C GLY A 387 -10.95 31.29 -30.32
N VAL A 388 -11.45 30.10 -30.05
CA VAL A 388 -12.88 29.81 -29.89
C VAL A 388 -13.16 29.43 -28.43
N ASP A 389 -14.07 30.17 -27.80
CA ASP A 389 -14.53 29.84 -26.44
C ASP A 389 -15.55 28.71 -26.49
N MET A 390 -15.27 27.65 -25.74
CA MET A 390 -16.07 26.44 -25.69
C MET A 390 -16.58 26.16 -24.28
N ALA A 391 -17.86 25.84 -24.15
CA ALA A 391 -18.45 25.33 -22.92
C ALA A 391 -18.17 23.83 -22.75
N PRO A 392 -18.10 23.31 -21.51
CA PRO A 392 -18.00 21.88 -21.24
C PRO A 392 -19.06 21.07 -22.00
N ARG A 393 -18.69 19.87 -22.42
CA ARG A 393 -19.53 19.00 -23.23
C ARG A 393 -19.84 17.71 -22.53
N VAL A 394 -21.09 17.29 -22.55
CA VAL A 394 -21.46 15.92 -22.23
C VAL A 394 -20.89 14.98 -23.31
N ALA A 395 -20.27 13.87 -22.92
CA ALA A 395 -19.69 12.92 -23.86
C ALA A 395 -20.21 11.51 -23.66
N VAL A 396 -20.42 10.78 -24.75
CA VAL A 396 -20.66 9.35 -24.73
C VAL A 396 -19.35 8.62 -24.87
N GLN A 397 -18.96 7.91 -23.85
CA GLN A 397 -17.76 7.08 -23.80
C GLN A 397 -18.11 5.64 -24.19
N ARG A 398 -17.19 4.94 -24.86
CA ARG A 398 -17.38 3.52 -25.25
C ARG A 398 -16.09 2.76 -25.04
N ILE A 399 -16.19 1.58 -24.44
CA ILE A 399 -15.10 0.58 -24.38
C ILE A 399 -15.49 -0.57 -25.31
N HIS A 400 -14.53 -0.99 -26.15
CA HIS A 400 -14.69 -2.07 -27.12
C HIS A 400 -14.07 -3.36 -26.60
N PHE A 401 -14.64 -4.48 -27.05
CA PHE A 401 -14.25 -5.85 -26.67
C PHE A 401 -14.20 -6.72 -27.92
N SER A 402 -13.02 -7.00 -28.42
CA SER A 402 -12.82 -7.89 -29.57
C SER A 402 -11.44 -8.58 -29.46
N PRO A 403 -11.18 -9.63 -30.24
CA PRO A 403 -9.85 -10.22 -30.31
C PRO A 403 -8.74 -9.23 -30.69
N GLU A 404 -9.06 -8.23 -31.54
CA GLU A 404 -8.13 -7.19 -31.98
C GLU A 404 -7.97 -6.07 -30.93
N HIS A 405 -8.98 -5.91 -30.07
CA HIS A 405 -9.06 -4.86 -29.06
C HIS A 405 -9.39 -5.43 -27.67
N PRO A 406 -8.52 -6.31 -27.12
CA PRO A 406 -8.80 -7.00 -25.87
C PRO A 406 -8.56 -6.08 -24.66
N THR A 407 -9.63 -5.48 -24.18
CA THR A 407 -9.60 -4.69 -22.93
C THR A 407 -9.36 -5.59 -21.74
N HIS A 408 -8.33 -5.31 -20.94
CA HIS A 408 -7.94 -6.14 -19.78
C HIS A 408 -7.17 -5.35 -18.74
N ILE A 409 -7.12 -5.91 -17.55
CA ILE A 409 -6.20 -5.50 -16.48
C ILE A 409 -5.09 -6.54 -16.33
N GLU A 410 -3.86 -6.07 -16.21
CA GLU A 410 -2.68 -6.88 -15.91
C GLU A 410 -2.38 -6.76 -14.41
N LEU A 411 -2.41 -7.87 -13.70
CA LEU A 411 -2.24 -7.94 -12.26
C LEU A 411 -0.87 -8.52 -11.91
N PRO A 412 -0.09 -7.86 -11.03
CA PRO A 412 1.14 -8.43 -10.47
C PRO A 412 0.78 -9.43 -9.35
N VAL A 413 0.35 -10.63 -9.75
CA VAL A 413 -0.05 -11.67 -8.81
C VAL A 413 1.17 -12.19 -8.08
N HIS A 414 1.14 -12.03 -6.76
CA HIS A 414 2.13 -12.62 -5.88
C HIS A 414 1.66 -14.00 -5.48
N ASP A 415 2.38 -15.00 -5.94
CA ASP A 415 2.10 -16.38 -5.55
C ASP A 415 2.70 -16.65 -4.17
N LEU A 416 1.84 -16.57 -3.16
CA LEU A 416 2.23 -16.87 -1.78
C LEU A 416 2.73 -18.33 -1.63
N SER A 417 2.39 -19.22 -2.56
CA SER A 417 2.91 -20.58 -2.57
C SER A 417 4.40 -20.62 -2.93
N TYR A 418 4.94 -19.60 -3.59
CA TYR A 418 6.37 -19.46 -3.86
C TYR A 418 7.19 -19.05 -2.64
N VAL A 419 6.59 -18.38 -1.66
CA VAL A 419 7.24 -18.14 -0.36
C VAL A 419 7.49 -19.45 0.36
N VAL A 420 6.83 -20.49 -0.07
CA VAL A 420 6.81 -21.83 0.51
C VAL A 420 7.29 -22.88 -0.51
N GLY A 421 8.40 -22.65 -1.23
CA GLY A 421 9.07 -23.64 -2.10
C GLY A 421 8.14 -24.38 -3.08
N SER A 422 8.56 -24.49 -4.32
CA SER A 422 7.85 -25.14 -5.43
C SER A 422 7.42 -26.58 -5.09
N ALA A 423 6.29 -26.73 -4.44
CA ALA A 423 5.54 -28.00 -4.42
C ALA A 423 4.22 -27.71 -5.13
N GLU A 424 3.89 -28.59 -6.09
CA GLU A 424 2.58 -28.62 -6.73
C GLU A 424 1.47 -28.34 -5.70
N SER A 425 0.49 -27.52 -6.07
CA SER A 425 -0.65 -27.16 -5.21
C SER A 425 -1.34 -28.41 -4.68
N GLN A 426 -0.92 -28.85 -3.51
CA GLN A 426 -1.59 -29.94 -2.81
C GLN A 426 -2.81 -29.37 -2.08
N PRO A 427 -3.94 -30.04 -2.11
CA PRO A 427 -5.17 -29.52 -1.54
C PRO A 427 -5.03 -29.34 -0.02
N ILE A 428 -5.35 -28.13 0.47
CA ILE A 428 -5.45 -27.83 1.90
C ILE A 428 -6.53 -28.73 2.51
N ASP A 429 -6.19 -29.44 3.59
CA ASP A 429 -7.15 -30.24 4.34
C ASP A 429 -7.67 -29.44 5.55
N PRO A 430 -8.87 -28.87 5.48
CA PRO A 430 -9.43 -28.14 6.62
C PRO A 430 -9.68 -29.07 7.84
N SER A 431 -9.75 -30.37 7.63
CA SER A 431 -9.89 -31.36 8.72
C SER A 431 -8.57 -31.77 9.36
N LEU A 432 -7.42 -31.34 8.84
CA LEU A 432 -6.12 -31.55 9.45
C LEU A 432 -5.92 -30.52 10.56
N GLU A 433 -6.16 -30.92 11.80
CA GLU A 433 -5.88 -30.07 12.95
C GLU A 433 -4.40 -30.19 13.31
N ILE A 434 -3.72 -29.05 13.35
CA ILE A 434 -2.34 -28.94 13.86
C ILE A 434 -2.29 -27.89 14.96
N LEU A 435 -1.49 -28.15 15.98
CA LEU A 435 -1.19 -27.20 17.04
C LEU A 435 0.32 -27.06 17.13
N VAL A 436 0.80 -25.82 17.11
CA VAL A 436 2.21 -25.49 17.34
C VAL A 436 2.32 -24.72 18.65
N TYR A 437 2.98 -25.31 19.66
CA TYR A 437 3.03 -24.75 20.99
C TYR A 437 4.40 -25.07 21.69
N PRO A 438 4.95 -24.15 22.49
CA PRO A 438 4.50 -22.80 22.73
C PRO A 438 4.60 -21.91 21.49
N ASN A 439 3.74 -20.90 21.40
CA ASN A 439 3.79 -19.89 20.35
C ASN A 439 3.35 -18.53 20.96
N PRO A 440 4.29 -17.61 21.22
CA PRO A 440 5.72 -17.61 20.84
C PRO A 440 6.57 -18.73 21.51
N ALA A 441 7.61 -19.15 20.77
CA ALA A 441 8.60 -20.11 21.23
C ALA A 441 9.95 -19.43 21.52
N GLN A 442 10.62 -19.83 22.61
CA GLN A 442 11.95 -19.32 22.95
C GLN A 442 13.07 -20.33 22.61
N HIS A 443 12.92 -21.55 23.06
CA HIS A 443 13.94 -22.58 22.92
C HIS A 443 13.46 -23.79 22.12
N GLU A 444 12.18 -24.07 22.20
CA GLU A 444 11.55 -25.23 21.58
C GLU A 444 10.11 -24.94 21.24
N ALA A 445 9.62 -25.48 20.13
CA ALA A 445 8.20 -25.54 19.78
C ALA A 445 7.84 -26.99 19.39
N ASN A 446 6.68 -27.43 19.82
CA ASN A 446 6.17 -28.77 19.50
C ASN A 446 5.02 -28.66 18.50
N ILE A 447 5.02 -29.56 17.53
CA ILE A 447 3.92 -29.73 16.60
C ILE A 447 3.12 -30.95 17.03
N TYR A 448 1.83 -30.76 17.18
CA TYR A 448 0.87 -31.85 17.45
C TYR A 448 -0.12 -31.93 16.29
N VAL A 449 -0.39 -33.14 15.84
CA VAL A 449 -1.40 -33.39 14.80
C VAL A 449 -2.61 -34.09 15.40
N GLY A 450 -3.81 -33.59 15.16
CA GLY A 450 -5.05 -34.08 15.78
C GLY A 450 -5.48 -35.49 15.38
N ARG A 451 -4.69 -36.19 14.55
CA ARG A 451 -4.93 -37.57 14.17
C ARG A 451 -3.60 -38.36 14.02
N PRO A 452 -3.56 -39.67 14.35
CA PRO A 452 -2.37 -40.49 14.14
C PRO A 452 -2.01 -40.62 12.66
N GLY A 453 -0.72 -40.46 12.31
CA GLY A 453 -0.25 -40.54 10.92
C GLY A 453 1.25 -40.33 10.79
N ASN A 454 1.72 -40.40 9.54
CA ASN A 454 3.07 -39.99 9.17
C ASN A 454 2.98 -38.64 8.41
N TYR A 455 3.77 -37.68 8.84
CA TYR A 455 3.73 -36.31 8.39
C TYR A 455 5.12 -35.84 7.98
N GLN A 456 5.14 -34.88 7.07
CA GLN A 456 6.31 -34.06 6.75
C GLN A 456 6.09 -32.66 7.28
N VAL A 457 7.06 -32.11 8.00
CA VAL A 457 7.07 -30.70 8.35
C VAL A 457 8.14 -29.98 7.57
N GLN A 458 7.77 -28.81 7.06
CA GLN A 458 8.68 -27.84 6.49
C GLN A 458 8.46 -26.51 7.20
N VAL A 459 9.55 -25.89 7.66
CA VAL A 459 9.47 -24.57 8.30
C VAL A 459 10.28 -23.60 7.48
N PHE A 460 9.67 -22.47 7.19
CA PHE A 460 10.25 -21.40 6.39
C PHE A 460 10.34 -20.12 7.21
N ASP A 461 11.43 -19.38 7.05
CA ASP A 461 11.51 -18.00 7.55
C ASP A 461 10.70 -17.05 6.64
N MET A 462 10.57 -15.80 7.03
CA MET A 462 9.80 -14.79 6.27
C MET A 462 10.41 -14.43 4.91
N ASN A 463 11.65 -14.87 4.64
CA ASN A 463 12.28 -14.73 3.32
C ASN A 463 12.05 -15.97 2.43
N GLY A 464 11.25 -16.93 2.91
CA GLY A 464 10.97 -18.17 2.19
C GLY A 464 12.11 -19.19 2.25
N ARG A 465 13.15 -18.95 3.08
CA ARG A 465 14.23 -19.89 3.24
C ARG A 465 13.77 -21.05 4.13
N LEU A 466 13.98 -22.28 3.65
CA LEU A 466 13.71 -23.49 4.40
C LEU A 466 14.68 -23.58 5.58
N VAL A 467 14.12 -23.61 6.80
CA VAL A 467 14.86 -23.68 8.08
C VAL A 467 14.86 -25.10 8.65
N LEU A 468 13.75 -25.82 8.46
CA LEU A 468 13.60 -27.21 8.89
C LEU A 468 12.81 -27.99 7.83
N ASP A 469 13.27 -29.21 7.56
CA ASP A 469 12.54 -30.21 6.78
C ASP A 469 12.72 -31.57 7.47
N SER A 470 11.61 -32.14 7.96
CA SER A 470 11.67 -33.39 8.74
C SER A 470 10.39 -34.20 8.62
N GLY A 471 10.54 -35.51 8.48
CA GLY A 471 9.43 -36.43 8.66
C GLY A 471 9.18 -36.72 10.15
N PHE A 472 7.92 -36.85 10.54
CA PHE A 472 7.57 -37.18 11.90
C PHE A 472 6.28 -38.03 11.99
N ARG A 473 6.01 -38.54 13.17
CA ARG A 473 4.78 -39.28 13.44
C ARG A 473 4.08 -38.65 14.65
N ASP A 474 2.84 -38.28 14.45
CA ASP A 474 1.91 -37.74 15.45
C ASP A 474 2.36 -36.42 16.12
N GLU A 475 3.62 -36.33 16.58
CA GLU A 475 4.18 -35.11 17.20
C GLU A 475 5.66 -34.93 16.83
N LEU A 476 6.14 -33.69 16.89
CA LEU A 476 7.55 -33.32 16.67
C LEU A 476 7.95 -32.16 17.55
N ALA A 477 9.06 -32.32 18.27
CA ALA A 477 9.74 -31.22 18.96
C ALA A 477 10.76 -30.55 18.01
N MET A 478 10.68 -29.25 17.89
CA MET A 478 11.58 -28.43 17.07
C MET A 478 12.42 -27.54 17.99
N ALA A 479 13.75 -27.72 17.96
CA ALA A 479 14.65 -26.81 18.67
C ALA A 479 14.70 -25.45 17.95
N THR A 480 14.16 -24.41 18.56
CA THR A 480 14.12 -23.06 18.03
C THR A 480 15.23 -22.15 18.55
N SER A 481 16.02 -22.62 19.52
CA SER A 481 17.07 -21.84 20.19
C SER A 481 18.18 -21.32 19.25
N THR A 482 18.34 -21.91 18.07
CA THR A 482 19.30 -21.48 17.04
C THR A 482 18.67 -20.66 15.95
N TRP A 483 17.36 -20.49 15.97
CA TRP A 483 16.65 -19.69 14.98
C TRP A 483 16.70 -18.21 15.36
N GLN A 484 16.65 -17.37 14.37
CA GLN A 484 16.52 -15.93 14.61
C GLN A 484 15.12 -15.61 15.16
N SER A 485 15.04 -14.65 16.07
CA SER A 485 13.72 -14.17 16.51
C SER A 485 12.94 -13.65 15.30
N GLY A 486 11.71 -14.06 15.20
CA GLY A 486 10.89 -13.68 14.04
C GLY A 486 9.70 -14.60 13.83
N VAL A 487 9.05 -14.43 12.69
CA VAL A 487 7.90 -15.23 12.27
C VAL A 487 8.35 -16.32 11.32
N TYR A 488 7.81 -17.50 11.51
CA TYR A 488 8.05 -18.68 10.69
C TYR A 488 6.73 -19.27 10.23
N LEU A 489 6.72 -19.86 9.04
CA LEU A 489 5.60 -20.63 8.53
C LEU A 489 5.91 -22.12 8.70
N VAL A 490 5.10 -22.79 9.49
CA VAL A 490 5.18 -24.22 9.75
C VAL A 490 4.14 -24.90 8.86
N ARG A 491 4.61 -25.63 7.86
CA ARG A 491 3.78 -26.44 6.96
C ARG A 491 3.85 -27.90 7.38
N VAL A 492 2.72 -28.52 7.59
CA VAL A 492 2.59 -29.95 7.85
C VAL A 492 1.82 -30.60 6.71
N SER A 493 2.40 -31.64 6.13
CA SER A 493 1.81 -32.45 5.04
C SER A 493 1.57 -33.88 5.51
N ASP A 494 0.38 -34.39 5.26
CA ASP A 494 0.04 -35.79 5.51
C ASP A 494 0.60 -36.65 4.36
N LEU A 495 1.55 -37.50 4.68
CA LEU A 495 2.23 -38.34 3.69
C LEU A 495 1.32 -39.43 3.07
N LYS A 496 0.15 -39.70 3.66
CA LYS A 496 -0.79 -40.70 3.14
C LYS A 496 -1.65 -40.16 1.99
N ASN A 497 -2.05 -38.90 2.06
CA ASN A 497 -3.02 -38.32 1.10
C ASN A 497 -2.51 -37.03 0.45
N GLY A 498 -1.30 -36.56 0.80
CA GLY A 498 -0.68 -35.37 0.26
C GLY A 498 -1.31 -34.04 0.71
N LYS A 499 -2.30 -34.08 1.59
CA LYS A 499 -2.96 -32.89 2.11
C LYS A 499 -2.09 -32.16 3.11
N MET A 500 -2.19 -30.84 3.16
CA MET A 500 -1.33 -30.02 4.01
C MET A 500 -2.12 -28.96 4.77
N LYS A 501 -1.48 -28.46 5.84
CA LYS A 501 -1.91 -27.28 6.59
C LYS A 501 -0.70 -26.46 7.00
N THR A 502 -0.85 -25.15 7.01
CA THR A 502 0.19 -24.23 7.43
C THR A 502 -0.25 -23.47 8.67
N GLN A 503 0.67 -23.27 9.61
CA GLN A 503 0.46 -22.49 10.82
C GLN A 503 1.64 -21.54 11.05
N LYS A 504 1.36 -20.39 11.63
CA LYS A 504 2.36 -19.40 12.03
C LYS A 504 3.01 -19.81 13.35
N LEU A 505 4.34 -19.71 13.42
CA LEU A 505 5.13 -19.80 14.65
C LEU A 505 5.90 -18.50 14.84
N VAL A 506 5.85 -17.95 16.03
CA VAL A 506 6.69 -16.81 16.45
C VAL A 506 7.81 -17.37 17.32
N VAL A 507 9.06 -17.00 17.02
CA VAL A 507 10.26 -17.36 17.82
C VAL A 507 10.80 -16.08 18.44
N GLU A 508 10.99 -16.08 19.77
CA GLU A 508 11.52 -14.96 20.57
C GLU A 508 13.00 -15.16 20.94
#